data_5dad5b0623c6e436b1a85f52df393377
#
_entry.id   5dad5b0623c6e436b1a85f52df393377
#
_cell.length_a   1.000
_cell.length_b   1.000
_cell.length_c   1.000
_cell.angle_alpha   90.00
_cell.angle_beta   90.00
_cell.angle_gamma   90.00
#
_symmetry.space_group_name_H-M   'P 1'
#
loop_
_entity.id
_entity.type
_entity.pdbx_description
1 polymer ?
#
loop_
_entity_poly.entity_id
_entity_poly.type
_entity_poly.pdbx_seq_one_letter_code
_entity_poly.pdbx_strand_id
1 'polypeptide(L)'
;MGVEELKQAGVNVVVSVYNEPAPDVSIASQMLQVVGQNPDVIVGPLYPTHFTDVTAVSAKKVKVVVPFSSKVPQVDYRPEVYVLNTPAVYENALALDLFMTNFKKQTHVILLHGQAGNKRSFSEELQRRLSSAGYDIVSLPTSASTQQMTAALLGKKQGEYIIVPDDASEATMKQMLTKTADLQHALSGAQISLLGYESWLPYAEGSMREQIHAANTYILTPNYYYPYTTASKAFYDKYRKWFKADFVSSKPRMAPLGYDFARGFLGSMATYGYDFSTQSPQKGSVAAQPKLQSEPRFITVGGNGGYVSRSMWLVRFKRDMSIVKISAQ
;
A
#
# COMPACT_ATOMS: atom_id res chain seq x y z
N MET A 1 -9.89 -17.68 -10.20
CA MET A 1 -8.80 -17.23 -11.10
C MET A 1 -7.43 -17.54 -10.51
N GLY A 2 -6.98 -16.92 -9.40
CA GLY A 2 -5.67 -17.25 -8.81
C GLY A 2 -5.54 -18.70 -8.36
N VAL A 3 -6.56 -19.25 -7.74
CA VAL A 3 -6.63 -20.68 -7.39
C VAL A 3 -6.57 -21.59 -8.63
N GLU A 4 -7.21 -21.18 -9.73
CA GLU A 4 -7.13 -21.94 -10.99
C GLU A 4 -5.72 -21.98 -11.57
N GLU A 5 -4.99 -20.87 -11.51
CA GLU A 5 -3.60 -20.83 -11.94
C GLU A 5 -2.69 -21.70 -11.05
N LEU A 6 -2.97 -21.76 -9.73
CA LEU A 6 -2.30 -22.69 -8.82
C LEU A 6 -2.58 -24.15 -9.19
N LYS A 7 -3.82 -24.49 -9.50
CA LYS A 7 -4.19 -25.84 -9.97
C LYS A 7 -3.48 -26.21 -11.26
N GLN A 8 -3.40 -25.29 -12.21
CA GLN A 8 -2.65 -25.49 -13.46
C GLN A 8 -1.14 -25.68 -13.23
N ALA A 9 -0.61 -25.08 -12.15
CA ALA A 9 0.77 -25.28 -11.70
C ALA A 9 0.96 -26.53 -10.83
N GLY A 10 -0.04 -27.41 -10.71
CA GLY A 10 0.02 -28.67 -9.96
C GLY A 10 -0.27 -28.54 -8.46
N VAL A 11 -0.71 -27.38 -7.98
CA VAL A 11 -1.06 -27.18 -6.57
C VAL A 11 -2.55 -27.55 -6.36
N ASN A 12 -2.81 -28.53 -5.51
CA ASN A 12 -4.19 -28.89 -5.16
C ASN A 12 -4.76 -27.89 -4.15
N VAL A 13 -5.76 -27.13 -4.56
CA VAL A 13 -6.46 -26.14 -3.72
C VAL A 13 -7.96 -26.41 -3.73
N VAL A 14 -8.53 -26.68 -2.57
CA VAL A 14 -9.98 -26.79 -2.34
C VAL A 14 -10.43 -25.52 -1.63
N VAL A 15 -11.49 -24.90 -2.12
CA VAL A 15 -12.02 -23.64 -1.55
C VAL A 15 -13.46 -23.88 -1.11
N SER A 16 -13.73 -23.64 0.19
CA SER A 16 -15.08 -23.56 0.75
C SER A 16 -15.38 -22.09 1.09
N VAL A 17 -16.56 -21.64 0.71
CA VAL A 17 -16.99 -20.25 0.92
C VAL A 17 -18.15 -20.21 1.89
N TYR A 18 -18.05 -19.37 2.90
CA TYR A 18 -19.06 -19.16 3.93
C TYR A 18 -19.51 -17.71 3.93
N ASN A 19 -20.80 -17.49 4.15
CA ASN A 19 -21.32 -16.14 4.33
C ASN A 19 -21.05 -15.66 5.75
N GLU A 20 -20.41 -14.53 5.90
CA GLU A 20 -20.18 -13.91 7.21
C GLU A 20 -21.39 -13.00 7.55
N PRO A 21 -22.07 -13.20 8.67
CA PRO A 21 -23.23 -12.39 9.06
C PRO A 21 -22.80 -10.98 9.47
N ALA A 22 -23.79 -10.17 9.87
CA ALA A 22 -23.54 -8.80 10.36
C ALA A 22 -22.59 -8.80 11.58
N PRO A 23 -21.84 -7.69 11.79
CA PRO A 23 -20.75 -7.64 12.78
C PRO A 23 -21.18 -7.80 14.26
N ASP A 24 -22.47 -7.73 14.55
CA ASP A 24 -23.09 -7.90 15.86
C ASP A 24 -23.59 -9.34 16.12
N VAL A 25 -23.48 -10.23 15.12
CA VAL A 25 -23.90 -11.64 15.20
C VAL A 25 -22.68 -12.54 15.34
N SER A 26 -22.56 -13.31 16.44
CA SER A 26 -21.45 -14.24 16.64
C SER A 26 -21.40 -15.30 15.54
N ILE A 27 -20.18 -15.61 15.08
CA ILE A 27 -19.91 -16.68 14.11
C ILE A 27 -19.33 -17.95 14.74
N ALA A 28 -19.31 -18.06 16.07
CA ALA A 28 -18.68 -19.18 16.78
C ALA A 28 -19.19 -20.53 16.29
N SER A 29 -20.52 -20.73 16.14
CA SER A 29 -21.10 -21.97 15.63
C SER A 29 -20.69 -22.27 14.19
N GLN A 30 -20.61 -21.28 13.33
CA GLN A 30 -20.13 -21.41 11.95
C GLN A 30 -18.65 -21.83 11.95
N MET A 31 -17.85 -21.24 12.83
CA MET A 31 -16.42 -21.55 12.93
C MET A 31 -16.17 -23.01 13.38
N LEU A 32 -17.01 -23.60 14.23
CA LEU A 32 -16.93 -25.03 14.56
C LEU A 32 -17.11 -25.90 13.30
N GLN A 33 -18.03 -25.54 12.42
CA GLN A 33 -18.23 -26.25 11.14
C GLN A 33 -17.01 -26.06 10.19
N VAL A 34 -16.47 -24.87 10.10
CA VAL A 34 -15.28 -24.56 9.28
C VAL A 34 -14.08 -25.41 9.76
N VAL A 35 -13.79 -25.39 11.05
CA VAL A 35 -12.64 -26.12 11.62
C VAL A 35 -12.85 -27.64 11.51
N GLY A 36 -14.09 -28.15 11.58
CA GLY A 36 -14.43 -29.57 11.37
C GLY A 36 -14.03 -30.09 9.97
N GLN A 37 -13.78 -29.21 9.00
CA GLN A 37 -13.27 -29.58 7.67
C GLN A 37 -11.74 -29.61 7.57
N ASN A 38 -11.02 -29.41 8.68
CA ASN A 38 -9.56 -29.38 8.75
C ASN A 38 -8.91 -28.45 7.68
N PRO A 39 -9.27 -27.16 7.62
CA PRO A 39 -8.67 -26.26 6.65
C PRO A 39 -7.21 -25.97 6.98
N ASP A 40 -6.39 -25.78 5.96
CA ASP A 40 -5.01 -25.28 6.11
C ASP A 40 -4.99 -23.76 6.36
N VAL A 41 -5.95 -23.05 5.76
CA VAL A 41 -6.04 -21.58 5.80
C VAL A 41 -7.48 -21.15 5.94
N ILE A 42 -7.74 -20.22 6.86
CA ILE A 42 -8.99 -19.47 6.97
C ILE A 42 -8.74 -18.05 6.51
N VAL A 43 -9.47 -17.57 5.50
CA VAL A 43 -9.40 -16.17 5.03
C VAL A 43 -10.59 -15.41 5.59
N GLY A 44 -10.34 -14.61 6.59
CA GLY A 44 -11.32 -13.89 7.39
C GLY A 44 -10.82 -13.70 8.82
N PRO A 45 -11.64 -13.09 9.67
CA PRO A 45 -12.94 -12.51 9.39
C PRO A 45 -12.83 -11.22 8.55
N LEU A 46 -13.96 -10.81 7.95
CA LEU A 46 -14.08 -9.49 7.30
C LEU A 46 -14.31 -8.40 8.34
N TYR A 47 -15.08 -8.74 9.39
CA TYR A 47 -15.37 -7.83 10.50
C TYR A 47 -14.44 -8.10 11.69
N PRO A 48 -13.71 -7.08 12.20
CA PRO A 48 -12.82 -7.25 13.35
C PRO A 48 -13.48 -7.81 14.61
N THR A 49 -14.78 -7.57 14.79
CA THR A 49 -15.57 -8.08 15.92
C THR A 49 -15.60 -9.61 15.98
N HIS A 50 -15.52 -10.30 14.84
CA HIS A 50 -15.52 -11.76 14.76
C HIS A 50 -14.14 -12.40 14.98
N PHE A 51 -13.09 -11.59 15.13
CA PHE A 51 -11.72 -12.11 15.26
C PHE A 51 -11.57 -13.10 16.45
N THR A 52 -12.23 -12.80 17.57
CA THR A 52 -12.21 -13.66 18.75
C THR A 52 -12.86 -15.02 18.45
N ASP A 53 -14.00 -15.04 17.75
CA ASP A 53 -14.70 -16.28 17.39
C ASP A 53 -13.84 -17.17 16.50
N VAL A 54 -13.13 -16.55 15.51
CA VAL A 54 -12.23 -17.28 14.62
C VAL A 54 -11.05 -17.87 15.38
N THR A 55 -10.41 -17.08 16.23
CA THR A 55 -9.19 -17.49 16.93
C THR A 55 -9.43 -18.40 18.14
N ALA A 56 -10.66 -18.41 18.69
CA ALA A 56 -11.02 -19.31 19.79
C ALA A 56 -11.03 -20.78 19.37
N VAL A 57 -11.37 -21.06 18.11
CA VAL A 57 -11.54 -22.44 17.62
C VAL A 57 -10.47 -22.87 16.61
N SER A 58 -9.72 -21.92 16.02
CA SER A 58 -8.63 -22.26 15.12
C SER A 58 -7.47 -22.90 15.90
N ALA A 59 -7.10 -24.11 15.51
CA ALA A 59 -5.89 -24.74 16.04
C ALA A 59 -4.64 -23.97 15.56
N LYS A 60 -3.55 -23.98 16.34
CA LYS A 60 -2.28 -23.30 16.00
C LYS A 60 -1.70 -23.66 14.63
N LYS A 61 -2.11 -24.78 14.05
CA LYS A 61 -1.70 -25.22 12.71
C LYS A 61 -2.51 -24.59 11.57
N VAL A 62 -3.68 -24.00 11.84
CA VAL A 62 -4.51 -23.35 10.82
C VAL A 62 -4.05 -21.89 10.67
N LYS A 63 -3.66 -21.47 9.47
CA LYS A 63 -3.30 -20.09 9.22
C LYS A 63 -4.57 -19.24 9.11
N VAL A 64 -4.65 -18.16 9.88
CA VAL A 64 -5.76 -17.20 9.85
C VAL A 64 -5.29 -15.94 9.16
N VAL A 65 -5.88 -15.63 8.02
CA VAL A 65 -5.52 -14.47 7.21
C VAL A 65 -6.60 -13.42 7.31
N VAL A 66 -6.29 -12.28 7.94
CA VAL A 66 -7.20 -11.14 8.07
C VAL A 66 -7.00 -10.18 6.89
N PRO A 67 -7.96 -10.10 5.93
CA PRO A 67 -7.68 -9.44 4.66
C PRO A 67 -7.81 -7.91 4.70
N PHE A 68 -8.70 -7.34 5.54
CA PHE A 68 -9.08 -5.93 5.42
C PHE A 68 -8.81 -5.09 6.66
N SER A 69 -8.72 -5.69 7.84
CA SER A 69 -8.40 -4.95 9.06
C SER A 69 -6.90 -4.89 9.28
N SER A 70 -6.40 -3.69 9.61
CA SER A 70 -5.05 -3.49 10.15
C SER A 70 -5.02 -3.48 11.68
N LYS A 71 -6.20 -3.47 12.32
CA LYS A 71 -6.37 -3.48 13.77
C LYS A 71 -6.82 -4.86 14.22
N VAL A 72 -5.87 -5.75 14.46
CA VAL A 72 -6.13 -7.12 14.89
C VAL A 72 -5.68 -7.28 16.35
N PRO A 73 -6.61 -7.60 17.28
CA PRO A 73 -6.29 -7.77 18.68
C PRO A 73 -5.28 -8.89 18.89
N GLN A 74 -4.37 -8.74 19.85
CA GLN A 74 -3.46 -9.79 20.31
C GLN A 74 -2.62 -10.46 19.21
N VAL A 75 -2.40 -9.80 18.08
CA VAL A 75 -1.57 -10.35 17.00
C VAL A 75 -0.16 -10.72 17.50
N ASP A 76 0.36 -10.01 18.52
CA ASP A 76 1.67 -10.25 19.15
C ASP A 76 1.79 -11.64 19.83
N TYR A 77 0.68 -12.32 20.06
CA TYR A 77 0.60 -13.63 20.72
C TYR A 77 -0.04 -14.72 19.85
N ARG A 78 -0.25 -14.43 18.56
CA ARG A 78 -0.98 -15.30 17.62
C ARG A 78 -0.12 -15.66 16.40
N PRO A 79 0.81 -16.62 16.50
CA PRO A 79 1.74 -16.98 15.41
C PRO A 79 1.04 -17.55 14.16
N GLU A 80 -0.22 -17.97 14.28
CA GLU A 80 -1.05 -18.45 13.17
C GLU A 80 -1.69 -17.31 12.35
N VAL A 81 -1.68 -16.06 12.85
CA VAL A 81 -2.41 -14.94 12.26
C VAL A 81 -1.54 -14.12 11.28
N TYR A 82 -2.10 -13.84 10.12
CA TYR A 82 -1.52 -13.01 9.08
C TYR A 82 -2.42 -11.82 8.76
N VAL A 83 -1.94 -10.63 8.95
CA VAL A 83 -2.66 -9.38 8.65
C VAL A 83 -2.20 -8.85 7.29
N LEU A 84 -3.09 -8.88 6.28
CA LEU A 84 -2.76 -8.46 4.91
C LEU A 84 -2.69 -6.94 4.76
N ASN A 85 -3.50 -6.21 5.52
CA ASN A 85 -3.50 -4.76 5.47
C ASN A 85 -2.41 -4.20 6.37
N THR A 86 -1.49 -3.42 5.82
CA THR A 86 -0.34 -2.88 6.56
C THR A 86 -0.82 -1.97 7.70
N PRO A 87 -0.46 -2.24 8.97
CA PRO A 87 -0.80 -1.35 10.06
C PRO A 87 -0.14 0.02 9.92
N ALA A 88 -0.84 1.09 10.32
CA ALA A 88 -0.40 2.49 10.13
C ALA A 88 1.00 2.79 10.70
N VAL A 89 1.39 2.13 11.80
CA VAL A 89 2.72 2.28 12.39
C VAL A 89 3.83 1.83 11.43
N TYR A 90 3.59 0.78 10.65
CA TYR A 90 4.54 0.29 9.64
C TYR A 90 4.45 1.08 8.33
N GLU A 91 3.26 1.61 7.98
CA GLU A 91 3.10 2.47 6.80
C GLU A 91 4.02 3.68 6.86
N ASN A 92 4.05 4.41 7.99
CA ASN A 92 4.92 5.56 8.15
C ASN A 92 6.41 5.17 8.04
N ALA A 93 6.83 4.07 8.68
CA ALA A 93 8.22 3.62 8.60
C ALA A 93 8.63 3.28 7.16
N LEU A 94 7.78 2.54 6.43
CA LEU A 94 8.02 2.18 5.04
C LEU A 94 8.01 3.39 4.10
N ALA A 95 7.10 4.33 4.33
CA ALA A 95 7.04 5.58 3.57
C ALA A 95 8.33 6.41 3.73
N LEU A 96 8.87 6.47 4.96
CA LEU A 96 10.15 7.12 5.26
C LEU A 96 11.32 6.40 4.57
N ASP A 97 11.38 5.09 4.64
CA ASP A 97 12.43 4.29 4.00
C ASP A 97 12.38 4.44 2.47
N LEU A 98 11.17 4.42 1.86
CA LEU A 98 10.97 4.68 0.43
C LEU A 98 11.43 6.09 0.05
N PHE A 99 11.10 7.09 0.87
CA PHE A 99 11.56 8.47 0.63
C PHE A 99 13.08 8.53 0.64
N MET A 100 13.73 8.06 1.70
CA MET A 100 15.19 8.11 1.88
C MET A 100 15.94 7.33 0.78
N THR A 101 15.35 6.26 0.25
CA THR A 101 15.96 5.45 -0.82
C THR A 101 15.84 6.11 -2.18
N ASN A 102 14.74 6.82 -2.46
CA ASN A 102 14.44 7.32 -3.80
C ASN A 102 14.83 8.79 -4.01
N PHE A 103 14.95 9.59 -2.95
CA PHE A 103 15.38 10.98 -3.04
C PHE A 103 16.79 11.11 -2.47
N LYS A 104 17.73 11.52 -3.32
CA LYS A 104 19.15 11.66 -2.98
C LYS A 104 19.37 12.89 -2.10
N LYS A 105 20.53 12.98 -1.41
CA LYS A 105 20.91 14.15 -0.59
C LYS A 105 20.93 15.47 -1.35
N GLN A 106 21.15 15.44 -2.66
CA GLN A 106 21.14 16.61 -3.52
C GLN A 106 19.73 17.15 -3.81
N THR A 107 18.70 16.35 -3.49
CA THR A 107 17.30 16.81 -3.61
C THR A 107 17.00 17.80 -2.50
N HIS A 108 16.55 18.99 -2.86
CA HIS A 108 16.08 20.00 -1.91
C HIS A 108 14.66 19.65 -1.45
N VAL A 109 14.46 19.52 -0.15
CA VAL A 109 13.18 19.13 0.41
C VAL A 109 12.46 20.34 0.98
N ILE A 110 11.24 20.60 0.50
CA ILE A 110 10.38 21.68 0.97
C ILE A 110 9.26 21.07 1.80
N LEU A 111 9.35 21.17 3.12
CA LEU A 111 8.32 20.73 4.05
C LEU A 111 7.30 21.84 4.25
N LEU A 112 6.03 21.55 4.08
CA LEU A 112 4.93 22.49 4.25
C LEU A 112 4.03 22.06 5.41
N HIS A 113 3.96 22.90 6.44
CA HIS A 113 3.22 22.61 7.68
C HIS A 113 1.94 23.43 7.78
N GLY A 114 0.81 22.73 7.90
CA GLY A 114 -0.49 23.32 8.21
C GLY A 114 -0.76 23.41 9.72
N GLN A 115 -1.87 24.06 10.09
CA GLN A 115 -2.28 24.15 11.50
C GLN A 115 -2.73 22.79 12.08
N ALA A 116 -3.36 21.95 11.25
CA ALA A 116 -3.95 20.67 11.64
C ALA A 116 -3.69 19.57 10.60
N GLY A 117 -2.44 19.42 10.17
CA GLY A 117 -2.06 18.43 9.16
C GLY A 117 -2.26 16.99 9.64
N ASN A 118 -3.02 16.19 8.90
CA ASN A 118 -3.31 14.79 9.24
C ASN A 118 -2.13 13.84 8.92
N LYS A 119 -1.04 14.36 8.34
CA LYS A 119 0.24 13.67 8.09
C LYS A 119 1.40 14.30 8.86
N ARG A 120 1.12 15.09 9.88
CA ARG A 120 2.14 15.81 10.67
C ARG A 120 3.18 14.86 11.26
N SER A 121 2.77 13.76 11.90
CA SER A 121 3.70 12.80 12.49
C SER A 121 4.67 12.21 11.46
N PHE A 122 4.20 11.95 10.25
CA PHE A 122 5.08 11.53 9.13
C PHE A 122 6.05 12.64 8.73
N SER A 123 5.55 13.88 8.57
CA SER A 123 6.36 15.03 8.15
C SER A 123 7.44 15.39 9.18
N GLU A 124 7.12 15.37 10.47
CA GLU A 124 8.06 15.63 11.56
C GLU A 124 9.16 14.56 11.64
N GLU A 125 8.79 13.29 11.53
CA GLU A 125 9.77 12.19 11.53
C GLU A 125 10.63 12.22 10.25
N LEU A 126 10.06 12.56 9.10
CA LEU A 126 10.80 12.78 7.87
C LEU A 126 11.81 13.91 8.05
N GLN A 127 11.40 15.06 8.58
CA GLN A 127 12.30 16.19 8.86
C GLN A 127 13.46 15.78 9.76
N ARG A 128 13.17 15.03 10.83
CA ARG A 128 14.19 14.55 11.74
C ARG A 128 15.23 13.65 11.05
N ARG A 129 14.76 12.67 10.23
CA ARG A 129 15.65 11.76 9.48
C ARG A 129 16.46 12.50 8.42
N LEU A 130 15.85 13.39 7.68
CA LEU A 130 16.52 14.19 6.65
C LEU A 130 17.61 15.10 7.26
N SER A 131 17.29 15.78 8.38
CA SER A 131 18.24 16.62 9.09
C SER A 131 19.44 15.81 9.58
N SER A 132 19.19 14.66 10.20
CA SER A 132 20.25 13.75 10.67
C SER A 132 21.11 13.20 9.53
N ALA A 133 20.55 13.04 8.34
CA ALA A 133 21.26 12.57 7.15
C ALA A 133 21.93 13.70 6.34
N GLY A 134 21.76 14.98 6.75
CA GLY A 134 22.39 16.15 6.11
C GLY A 134 21.77 16.54 4.78
N TYR A 135 20.43 16.37 4.64
CA TYR A 135 19.68 16.92 3.50
C TYR A 135 19.50 18.42 3.64
N ASP A 136 19.35 19.09 2.49
CA ASP A 136 18.95 20.49 2.45
C ASP A 136 17.43 20.61 2.55
N ILE A 137 16.95 21.18 3.65
CA ILE A 137 15.53 21.25 4.01
C ILE A 137 15.14 22.73 4.15
N VAL A 138 14.02 23.08 3.55
CA VAL A 138 13.30 24.33 3.80
C VAL A 138 11.95 24.00 4.40
N SER A 139 11.63 24.60 5.55
CA SER A 139 10.38 24.37 6.28
C SER A 139 9.56 25.67 6.26
N LEU A 140 8.33 25.61 5.74
CA LEU A 140 7.46 26.76 5.55
C LEU A 140 6.02 26.42 5.94
N PRO A 141 5.20 27.41 6.28
CA PRO A 141 3.77 27.18 6.47
C PRO A 141 3.09 26.82 5.13
N THR A 142 2.07 25.96 5.17
CA THR A 142 1.28 25.61 3.97
C THR A 142 0.65 26.86 3.31
N SER A 143 0.43 27.94 4.09
CA SER A 143 -0.06 29.22 3.60
C SER A 143 1.02 30.06 2.86
N ALA A 144 2.30 29.69 2.93
CA ALA A 144 3.37 30.45 2.25
C ALA A 144 3.05 30.67 0.77
N SER A 145 3.22 31.91 0.30
CA SER A 145 3.03 32.23 -1.12
C SER A 145 4.15 31.66 -1.97
N THR A 146 3.91 31.51 -3.27
CA THR A 146 4.96 31.12 -4.24
C THR A 146 6.17 32.04 -4.16
N GLN A 147 5.98 33.35 -3.97
CA GLN A 147 7.06 34.30 -3.79
C GLN A 147 7.90 34.02 -2.55
N GLN A 148 7.26 33.71 -1.40
CA GLN A 148 7.97 33.32 -0.17
C GLN A 148 8.75 32.02 -0.35
N MET A 149 8.14 31.03 -1.02
CA MET A 149 8.82 29.77 -1.33
C MET A 149 10.02 30.01 -2.25
N THR A 150 9.87 30.80 -3.29
CA THR A 150 10.97 31.17 -4.21
C THR A 150 12.09 31.91 -3.48
N ALA A 151 11.75 32.87 -2.61
CA ALA A 151 12.72 33.61 -1.82
C ALA A 151 13.52 32.69 -0.86
N ALA A 152 12.86 31.71 -0.23
CA ALA A 152 13.54 30.73 0.61
C ALA A 152 14.50 29.80 -0.16
N LEU A 153 14.33 29.71 -1.48
CA LEU A 153 15.17 28.93 -2.40
C LEU A 153 16.19 29.77 -3.17
N LEU A 154 16.34 31.06 -2.84
CA LEU A 154 17.31 31.96 -3.47
C LEU A 154 18.73 31.39 -3.31
N GLY A 155 19.45 31.33 -4.44
CA GLY A 155 20.78 30.72 -4.53
C GLY A 155 20.76 29.23 -4.93
N LYS A 156 19.61 28.56 -4.95
CA LYS A 156 19.43 27.14 -5.26
C LYS A 156 18.58 26.94 -6.53
N LYS A 157 18.82 27.75 -7.55
CA LYS A 157 17.94 27.81 -8.75
C LYS A 157 17.97 26.59 -9.65
N GLN A 158 18.97 25.72 -9.52
CA GLN A 158 19.10 24.50 -10.32
C GLN A 158 19.09 23.28 -9.39
N GLY A 159 18.48 22.19 -9.82
CA GLY A 159 18.44 20.95 -9.06
C GLY A 159 17.06 20.29 -9.00
N GLU A 160 17.00 19.24 -8.21
CA GLU A 160 15.76 18.50 -7.92
C GLU A 160 15.15 19.01 -6.63
N TYR A 161 13.86 19.26 -6.65
CA TYR A 161 13.08 19.70 -5.50
C TYR A 161 11.91 18.77 -5.29
N ILE A 162 11.56 18.54 -4.02
CA ILE A 162 10.33 17.84 -3.66
C ILE A 162 9.57 18.60 -2.59
N ILE A 163 8.30 18.89 -2.87
CA ILE A 163 7.37 19.50 -1.93
C ILE A 163 6.68 18.39 -1.17
N VAL A 164 6.68 18.48 0.16
CA VAL A 164 6.06 17.51 1.06
C VAL A 164 5.08 18.23 1.99
N PRO A 165 3.78 18.18 1.73
CA PRO A 165 2.78 18.72 2.65
C PRO A 165 2.54 17.77 3.83
N ASP A 166 2.16 18.32 4.99
CA ASP A 166 1.79 17.55 6.18
C ASP A 166 0.30 17.20 6.26
N ASP A 167 -0.44 17.42 5.16
CA ASP A 167 -1.87 17.16 5.07
C ASP A 167 -2.25 16.49 3.75
N ALA A 168 -3.07 15.44 3.84
CA ALA A 168 -3.51 14.61 2.72
C ALA A 168 -4.90 14.98 2.18
N SER A 169 -5.49 16.09 2.63
CA SER A 169 -6.83 16.52 2.18
C SER A 169 -6.86 16.91 0.70
N GLU A 170 -8.05 16.88 0.10
CA GLU A 170 -8.28 17.34 -1.26
C GLU A 170 -7.94 18.84 -1.44
N ALA A 171 -8.27 19.65 -0.45
CA ALA A 171 -7.98 21.08 -0.46
C ALA A 171 -6.47 21.32 -0.54
N THR A 172 -5.70 20.63 0.29
CA THR A 172 -4.24 20.69 0.28
C THR A 172 -3.68 20.18 -1.06
N MET A 173 -4.21 19.07 -1.59
CA MET A 173 -3.79 18.56 -2.90
C MET A 173 -3.92 19.64 -3.98
N LYS A 174 -5.11 20.25 -4.11
CA LYS A 174 -5.36 21.29 -5.14
C LYS A 174 -4.42 22.49 -4.96
N GLN A 175 -4.23 22.93 -3.73
CA GLN A 175 -3.31 24.03 -3.41
C GLN A 175 -1.86 23.68 -3.78
N MET A 176 -1.41 22.46 -3.48
CA MET A 176 -0.05 22.01 -3.78
C MET A 176 0.20 21.87 -5.28
N LEU A 177 -0.77 21.37 -6.03
CA LEU A 177 -0.68 21.29 -7.50
C LEU A 177 -0.48 22.69 -8.11
N THR A 178 -1.26 23.67 -7.67
CA THR A 178 -1.09 25.08 -8.12
C THR A 178 0.28 25.62 -7.74
N LYS A 179 0.69 25.49 -6.48
CA LYS A 179 2.01 25.98 -6.02
C LYS A 179 3.16 25.30 -6.74
N THR A 180 3.07 24.01 -7.04
CA THR A 180 4.09 23.29 -7.80
C THR A 180 4.22 23.83 -9.21
N ALA A 181 3.10 24.12 -9.89
CA ALA A 181 3.09 24.73 -11.20
C ALA A 181 3.73 26.13 -11.19
N ASP A 182 3.32 26.98 -10.23
CA ASP A 182 3.85 28.33 -10.07
C ASP A 182 5.37 28.34 -9.80
N LEU A 183 5.84 27.45 -8.91
CA LEU A 183 7.27 27.31 -8.63
C LEU A 183 8.05 26.80 -9.85
N GLN A 184 7.48 25.89 -10.64
CA GLN A 184 8.10 25.39 -11.86
C GLN A 184 8.28 26.52 -12.88
N HIS A 185 7.34 27.46 -12.95
CA HIS A 185 7.49 28.66 -13.78
C HIS A 185 8.52 29.67 -13.22
N ALA A 186 8.51 29.88 -11.89
CA ALA A 186 9.40 30.82 -11.23
C ALA A 186 10.87 30.38 -11.20
N LEU A 187 11.12 29.06 -11.13
CA LEU A 187 12.44 28.45 -11.04
C LEU A 187 12.76 27.71 -12.35
N SER A 188 13.00 28.46 -13.44
CA SER A 188 13.38 27.86 -14.72
C SER A 188 14.66 27.05 -14.58
N GLY A 189 14.63 25.77 -15.04
CA GLY A 189 15.75 24.83 -14.92
C GLY A 189 15.70 23.93 -13.66
N ALA A 190 14.82 24.20 -12.69
CA ALA A 190 14.57 23.30 -11.56
C ALA A 190 13.62 22.16 -11.93
N GLN A 191 13.84 20.97 -11.37
CA GLN A 191 12.92 19.85 -11.47
C GLN A 191 12.13 19.75 -10.19
N ILE A 192 10.89 20.24 -10.20
CA ILE A 192 10.04 20.25 -9.01
C ILE A 192 9.09 19.05 -9.05
N SER A 193 9.01 18.33 -7.95
CA SER A 193 8.14 17.20 -7.72
C SER A 193 7.27 17.43 -6.48
N LEU A 194 6.18 16.70 -6.38
CA LEU A 194 5.24 16.77 -5.27
C LEU A 194 5.11 15.39 -4.62
N LEU A 195 5.20 15.30 -3.29
CA LEU A 195 4.81 14.10 -2.55
C LEU A 195 3.33 14.19 -2.20
N GLY A 196 2.60 13.14 -2.51
CA GLY A 196 1.19 13.00 -2.22
C GLY A 196 0.89 11.70 -1.46
N TYR A 197 -0.37 11.51 -1.16
CA TYR A 197 -0.87 10.45 -0.30
C TYR A 197 -1.96 9.62 -0.99
N GLU A 198 -2.24 8.44 -0.48
CA GLU A 198 -3.22 7.50 -1.04
C GLU A 198 -4.58 8.12 -1.35
N SER A 199 -5.06 9.07 -0.51
CA SER A 199 -6.31 9.79 -0.73
C SER A 199 -6.36 10.59 -2.04
N TRP A 200 -5.21 10.84 -2.68
CA TRP A 200 -5.11 11.56 -3.95
C TRP A 200 -5.26 10.67 -5.18
N LEU A 201 -5.18 9.34 -5.02
CA LEU A 201 -5.28 8.39 -6.14
C LEU A 201 -6.59 8.50 -6.95
N PRO A 202 -7.78 8.73 -6.35
CA PRO A 202 -9.00 8.93 -7.14
C PRO A 202 -8.91 10.09 -8.12
N TYR A 203 -8.23 11.16 -7.71
CA TYR A 203 -8.04 12.36 -8.52
C TYR A 203 -6.98 12.14 -9.60
N ALA A 204 -5.94 11.35 -9.30
CA ALA A 204 -4.90 10.97 -10.25
C ALA A 204 -5.41 10.05 -11.38
N GLU A 205 -6.45 9.28 -11.10
CA GLU A 205 -7.14 8.43 -12.08
C GLU A 205 -8.31 9.16 -12.76
N GLY A 206 -8.70 10.35 -12.29
CA GLY A 206 -9.89 11.09 -12.70
C GLY A 206 -9.61 12.55 -13.04
N SER A 207 -10.32 13.45 -12.37
CA SER A 207 -10.46 14.86 -12.72
C SER A 207 -9.18 15.71 -12.65
N MET A 208 -8.17 15.29 -11.86
CA MET A 208 -6.91 16.03 -11.68
C MET A 208 -5.70 15.30 -12.28
N ARG A 209 -5.96 14.34 -13.17
CA ARG A 209 -4.91 13.48 -13.74
C ARG A 209 -3.78 14.30 -14.39
N GLU A 210 -4.12 15.24 -15.24
CA GLU A 210 -3.14 16.05 -15.97
C GLU A 210 -2.28 16.90 -15.01
N GLN A 211 -2.91 17.54 -14.02
CA GLN A 211 -2.21 18.36 -13.04
C GLN A 211 -1.26 17.53 -12.16
N ILE A 212 -1.71 16.34 -11.74
CA ILE A 212 -0.90 15.41 -10.94
C ILE A 212 0.32 14.92 -11.73
N HIS A 213 0.15 14.62 -13.00
CA HIS A 213 1.26 14.28 -13.89
C HIS A 213 2.20 15.48 -14.17
N ALA A 214 1.64 16.66 -14.42
CA ALA A 214 2.42 17.89 -14.64
C ALA A 214 3.29 18.25 -13.43
N ALA A 215 2.78 18.03 -12.22
CA ALA A 215 3.50 18.23 -10.96
C ALA A 215 4.55 17.13 -10.67
N ASN A 216 4.72 16.13 -11.56
CA ASN A 216 5.60 14.99 -11.32
C ASN A 216 5.39 14.37 -9.93
N THR A 217 4.15 14.01 -9.63
CA THR A 217 3.72 13.64 -8.28
C THR A 217 4.12 12.22 -7.93
N TYR A 218 4.64 12.06 -6.73
CA TYR A 218 4.88 10.76 -6.10
C TYR A 218 3.80 10.51 -5.06
N ILE A 219 3.09 9.38 -5.12
CA ILE A 219 2.05 9.03 -4.16
C ILE A 219 2.46 7.81 -3.36
N LEU A 220 2.44 7.93 -2.03
CA LEU A 220 2.63 6.83 -1.09
C LEU A 220 1.32 6.08 -0.89
N THR A 221 1.32 4.75 -1.09
CA THR A 221 0.13 3.90 -0.91
C THR A 221 0.50 2.45 -0.65
N PRO A 222 -0.19 1.72 0.26
CA PRO A 222 0.03 0.29 0.47
C PRO A 222 -0.48 -0.56 -0.71
N ASN A 223 -1.43 -0.04 -1.50
CA ASN A 223 -2.08 -0.77 -2.59
C ASN A 223 -2.20 0.10 -3.84
N TYR A 224 -1.69 -0.37 -4.97
CA TYR A 224 -1.86 0.34 -6.23
C TYR A 224 -2.10 -0.61 -7.41
N TYR A 225 -3.29 -0.57 -7.96
CA TYR A 225 -3.67 -1.29 -9.18
C TYR A 225 -3.55 -0.37 -10.39
N TYR A 226 -2.62 -0.70 -11.30
CA TYR A 226 -2.48 0.03 -12.56
C TYR A 226 -3.12 -0.76 -13.71
N PRO A 227 -4.26 -0.30 -14.27
CA PRO A 227 -5.07 -1.09 -15.19
C PRO A 227 -4.41 -1.31 -16.57
N TYR A 228 -3.41 -0.53 -16.92
CA TYR A 228 -2.84 -0.51 -18.27
C TYR A 228 -1.64 -1.43 -18.47
N THR A 229 -1.20 -2.17 -17.47
CA THR A 229 -0.16 -3.20 -17.66
C THR A 229 -0.73 -4.40 -18.42
N THR A 230 0.14 -5.14 -19.13
CA THR A 230 -0.26 -6.39 -19.80
C THR A 230 -0.91 -7.39 -18.83
N ALA A 231 -0.34 -7.54 -17.63
CA ALA A 231 -0.88 -8.43 -16.59
C ALA A 231 -2.27 -7.99 -16.12
N SER A 232 -2.45 -6.68 -15.87
CA SER A 232 -3.74 -6.14 -15.44
C SER A 232 -4.83 -6.27 -16.50
N LYS A 233 -4.50 -6.02 -17.77
CA LYS A 233 -5.43 -6.22 -18.90
C LYS A 233 -5.82 -7.69 -19.03
N ALA A 234 -4.86 -8.60 -19.03
CA ALA A 234 -5.13 -10.04 -19.10
C ALA A 234 -5.99 -10.53 -17.94
N PHE A 235 -5.73 -10.03 -16.71
CA PHE A 235 -6.57 -10.31 -15.55
C PHE A 235 -7.99 -9.79 -15.74
N TYR A 236 -8.16 -8.54 -16.18
CA TYR A 236 -9.47 -7.92 -16.37
C TYR A 236 -10.30 -8.65 -17.42
N ASP A 237 -9.69 -8.99 -18.57
CA ASP A 237 -10.37 -9.71 -19.65
C ASP A 237 -10.83 -11.10 -19.18
N LYS A 238 -9.97 -11.82 -18.45
CA LYS A 238 -10.30 -13.13 -17.86
C LYS A 238 -11.41 -13.01 -16.81
N TYR A 239 -11.37 -11.95 -15.96
CA TYR A 239 -12.41 -11.68 -14.98
C TYR A 239 -13.77 -11.45 -15.65
N ARG A 240 -13.84 -10.57 -16.65
CA ARG A 240 -15.07 -10.31 -17.38
C ARG A 240 -15.61 -11.54 -18.10
N LYS A 241 -14.72 -12.35 -18.67
CA LYS A 241 -15.11 -13.62 -19.29
C LYS A 241 -15.78 -14.57 -18.30
N TRP A 242 -15.29 -14.65 -17.06
CA TRP A 242 -15.79 -15.57 -16.04
C TRP A 242 -17.05 -15.06 -15.34
N PHE A 243 -17.05 -13.80 -14.94
CA PHE A 243 -18.10 -13.24 -14.08
C PHE A 243 -19.15 -12.42 -14.86
N LYS A 244 -18.93 -12.16 -16.14
CA LYS A 244 -19.80 -11.35 -17.02
C LYS A 244 -20.09 -9.95 -16.47
N ALA A 245 -19.22 -9.43 -15.62
CA ALA A 245 -19.32 -8.14 -14.94
C ALA A 245 -17.93 -7.52 -14.74
N ASP A 246 -17.90 -6.23 -14.49
CA ASP A 246 -16.69 -5.55 -14.01
C ASP A 246 -16.50 -5.82 -12.51
N PHE A 247 -15.27 -5.87 -12.04
CA PHE A 247 -15.05 -5.93 -10.60
C PHE A 247 -15.34 -4.59 -9.94
N VAL A 248 -15.86 -4.66 -8.71
CA VAL A 248 -16.27 -3.49 -7.93
C VAL A 248 -15.10 -2.52 -7.76
N SER A 249 -15.37 -1.24 -8.02
CA SER A 249 -14.42 -0.16 -7.74
C SER A 249 -14.40 0.12 -6.25
N SER A 250 -13.46 -0.52 -5.54
CA SER A 250 -13.22 -0.35 -4.11
C SER A 250 -11.75 0.00 -3.86
N LYS A 251 -11.41 0.42 -2.65
CA LYS A 251 -10.02 0.64 -2.22
C LYS A 251 -9.77 -0.12 -0.92
N PRO A 252 -8.87 -1.13 -0.96
CA PRO A 252 -8.25 -1.75 -2.14
C PRO A 252 -9.29 -2.37 -3.10
N ARG A 253 -8.92 -2.63 -4.36
CA ARG A 253 -9.78 -3.38 -5.30
C ARG A 253 -9.79 -4.85 -4.91
N MET A 254 -10.94 -5.38 -4.53
CA MET A 254 -11.06 -6.72 -3.92
C MET A 254 -10.64 -7.85 -4.87
N ALA A 255 -11.02 -7.77 -6.15
CA ALA A 255 -10.71 -8.82 -7.12
C ALA A 255 -9.20 -8.96 -7.39
N PRO A 256 -8.43 -7.89 -7.71
CA PRO A 256 -6.97 -7.95 -7.77
C PRO A 256 -6.32 -8.38 -6.46
N LEU A 257 -6.82 -7.92 -5.29
CA LEU A 257 -6.29 -8.29 -3.99
C LEU A 257 -6.40 -9.79 -3.74
N GLY A 258 -7.60 -10.36 -3.96
CA GLY A 258 -7.82 -11.80 -3.81
C GLY A 258 -6.99 -12.64 -4.80
N TYR A 259 -6.76 -12.12 -6.00
CA TYR A 259 -5.91 -12.77 -6.99
C TYR A 259 -4.45 -12.76 -6.55
N ASP A 260 -3.92 -11.61 -6.12
CA ASP A 260 -2.55 -11.47 -5.61
C ASP A 260 -2.32 -12.33 -4.36
N PHE A 261 -3.32 -12.36 -3.45
CA PHE A 261 -3.30 -13.22 -2.28
C PHE A 261 -3.22 -14.70 -2.67
N ALA A 262 -4.10 -15.19 -3.53
CA ALA A 262 -4.09 -16.60 -3.92
C ALA A 262 -2.74 -17.00 -4.51
N ARG A 263 -2.19 -16.23 -5.42
CA ARG A 263 -0.91 -16.53 -6.06
C ARG A 263 0.28 -16.36 -5.13
N GLY A 264 0.29 -15.28 -4.32
CA GLY A 264 1.37 -14.97 -3.40
C GLY A 264 1.35 -15.87 -2.18
N PHE A 265 0.30 -15.80 -1.39
CA PHE A 265 0.21 -16.49 -0.11
C PHE A 265 0.07 -18.00 -0.27
N LEU A 266 -0.97 -18.46 -0.98
CA LEU A 266 -1.20 -19.90 -1.16
C LEU A 266 -0.09 -20.54 -2.01
N GLY A 267 0.43 -19.82 -3.01
CA GLY A 267 1.57 -20.29 -3.80
C GLY A 267 2.84 -20.44 -2.99
N SER A 268 3.13 -19.52 -2.07
CA SER A 268 4.28 -19.62 -1.17
C SER A 268 4.10 -20.76 -0.16
N MET A 269 2.91 -20.89 0.41
CA MET A 269 2.59 -21.97 1.34
C MET A 269 2.72 -23.35 0.68
N ALA A 270 2.28 -23.49 -0.57
CA ALA A 270 2.42 -24.74 -1.33
C ALA A 270 3.90 -25.07 -1.65
N THR A 271 4.73 -24.05 -1.85
CA THR A 271 6.15 -24.24 -2.23
C THR A 271 7.04 -24.51 -1.01
N TYR A 272 6.79 -23.82 0.11
CA TYR A 272 7.66 -23.83 1.29
C TYR A 272 7.05 -24.44 2.54
N GLY A 273 5.78 -24.88 2.51
CA GLY A 273 5.06 -25.38 3.65
C GLY A 273 4.62 -24.27 4.62
N TYR A 274 4.35 -24.68 5.87
CA TYR A 274 3.79 -23.77 6.87
C TYR A 274 4.69 -22.60 7.29
N ASP A 275 6.01 -22.74 7.14
CA ASP A 275 7.01 -21.73 7.55
C ASP A 275 7.42 -20.79 6.40
N PHE A 276 6.60 -20.72 5.36
CA PHE A 276 6.87 -19.95 4.15
C PHE A 276 7.05 -18.43 4.38
N SER A 277 6.53 -17.89 5.46
CA SER A 277 6.50 -16.43 5.73
C SER A 277 7.89 -15.79 5.82
N THR A 278 8.93 -16.58 6.12
CA THR A 278 10.31 -16.13 6.17
C THR A 278 11.09 -16.36 4.86
N GLN A 279 10.45 -16.97 3.87
CA GLN A 279 11.09 -17.34 2.61
C GLN A 279 10.76 -16.31 1.51
N SER A 280 11.78 -15.93 0.74
CA SER A 280 11.57 -15.16 -0.48
C SER A 280 11.08 -16.07 -1.61
N PRO A 281 10.09 -15.66 -2.42
CA PRO A 281 9.60 -16.47 -3.53
C PRO A 281 10.72 -16.86 -4.51
N GLN A 282 10.84 -18.16 -4.82
CA GLN A 282 11.80 -18.63 -5.80
C GLN A 282 11.45 -18.11 -7.20
N LYS A 283 12.47 -17.66 -7.94
CA LYS A 283 12.31 -17.18 -9.31
C LYS A 283 11.67 -18.28 -10.19
N GLY A 284 10.60 -17.90 -10.93
CA GLY A 284 9.84 -18.82 -11.77
C GLY A 284 8.64 -19.49 -11.09
N SER A 285 8.53 -19.43 -9.76
CA SER A 285 7.33 -19.93 -9.06
C SER A 285 6.11 -19.03 -9.30
N VAL A 286 4.91 -19.59 -9.10
CA VAL A 286 3.65 -18.80 -9.17
C VAL A 286 3.66 -17.66 -8.15
N ALA A 287 4.24 -17.88 -6.98
CA ALA A 287 4.38 -16.88 -5.92
C ALA A 287 5.26 -15.68 -6.32
N ALA A 288 6.28 -15.91 -7.18
CA ALA A 288 7.21 -14.87 -7.62
C ALA A 288 6.70 -14.02 -8.80
N GLN A 289 5.56 -14.37 -9.40
CA GLN A 289 5.03 -13.61 -10.54
C GLN A 289 4.58 -12.20 -10.11
N PRO A 290 4.66 -11.21 -11.02
CA PRO A 290 4.27 -9.84 -10.73
C PRO A 290 2.87 -9.73 -10.13
N LYS A 291 2.73 -8.93 -9.08
CA LYS A 291 1.45 -8.67 -8.43
C LYS A 291 0.73 -7.53 -9.14
N LEU A 292 -0.60 -7.62 -9.17
CA LEU A 292 -1.43 -6.60 -9.81
C LEU A 292 -1.53 -5.34 -8.94
N GLN A 293 -1.75 -5.51 -7.65
CA GLN A 293 -2.07 -4.41 -6.74
C GLN A 293 -1.17 -4.35 -5.50
N SER A 294 -1.01 -5.45 -4.79
CA SER A 294 -0.28 -5.49 -3.52
C SER A 294 0.76 -6.60 -3.50
N GLU A 295 1.85 -6.37 -2.80
CA GLU A 295 2.92 -7.34 -2.59
C GLU A 295 3.16 -7.48 -1.07
N PRO A 296 2.29 -8.24 -0.36
CA PRO A 296 2.46 -8.40 1.07
C PRO A 296 3.78 -9.09 1.37
N ARG A 297 4.61 -8.43 2.17
CA ARG A 297 5.83 -8.98 2.75
C ARG A 297 5.62 -9.04 4.25
N PHE A 298 5.61 -10.23 4.79
CA PHE A 298 5.28 -10.43 6.18
C PHE A 298 6.49 -10.28 7.10
N ILE A 299 6.29 -9.60 8.22
CA ILE A 299 7.22 -9.61 9.35
C ILE A 299 6.49 -10.13 10.57
N THR A 300 7.23 -10.81 11.47
CA THR A 300 6.72 -11.24 12.77
C THR A 300 6.54 -10.04 13.70
N VAL A 301 5.45 -10.00 14.44
CA VAL A 301 5.19 -9.01 15.48
C VAL A 301 5.51 -9.63 16.84
N GLY A 302 6.30 -8.91 17.67
CA GLY A 302 6.77 -9.47 18.94
C GLY A 302 7.74 -10.65 18.77
N GLY A 303 8.05 -11.35 19.86
CA GLY A 303 9.02 -12.45 19.85
C GLY A 303 8.48 -13.74 19.21
N ASN A 304 7.17 -14.06 19.39
CA ASN A 304 6.50 -15.25 18.90
C ASN A 304 5.08 -14.93 18.44
N GLY A 305 4.87 -13.74 17.90
CA GLY A 305 3.56 -13.27 17.47
C GLY A 305 3.22 -13.66 16.05
N GLY A 306 2.10 -13.13 15.58
CA GLY A 306 1.65 -13.28 14.20
C GLY A 306 2.41 -12.41 13.23
N TYR A 307 1.90 -12.34 12.03
CA TYR A 307 2.56 -11.68 10.91
C TYR A 307 1.74 -10.48 10.43
N VAL A 308 2.42 -9.39 10.17
CA VAL A 308 1.81 -8.21 9.54
C VAL A 308 2.46 -7.92 8.20
N SER A 309 1.66 -7.51 7.24
CA SER A 309 2.16 -7.10 5.94
C SER A 309 2.94 -5.80 6.04
N ARG A 310 4.04 -5.73 5.31
CA ARG A 310 4.80 -4.52 5.03
C ARG A 310 4.74 -4.24 3.53
N SER A 311 3.58 -3.80 3.06
CA SER A 311 3.40 -3.40 1.65
C SER A 311 3.33 -1.88 1.56
N MET A 312 4.18 -1.29 0.74
CA MET A 312 4.15 0.13 0.43
C MET A 312 4.72 0.37 -0.97
N TRP A 313 4.06 1.21 -1.72
CA TRP A 313 4.48 1.67 -3.02
C TRP A 313 4.71 3.18 -3.01
N LEU A 314 5.74 3.60 -3.72
CA LEU A 314 5.89 4.98 -4.17
C LEU A 314 5.53 5.01 -5.65
N VAL A 315 4.36 5.54 -5.96
CA VAL A 315 3.82 5.59 -7.33
C VAL A 315 4.13 6.96 -7.92
N ARG A 316 4.96 7.00 -8.96
CA ARG A 316 5.33 8.24 -9.64
C ARG A 316 4.47 8.45 -10.88
N PHE A 317 3.76 9.57 -10.91
CA PHE A 317 3.02 10.10 -12.04
C PHE A 317 3.91 11.08 -12.79
N LYS A 318 4.51 10.65 -13.90
CA LYS A 318 5.50 11.43 -14.66
C LYS A 318 4.84 12.41 -15.63
N ARG A 319 5.56 13.48 -15.97
CA ARG A 319 5.10 14.50 -16.93
C ARG A 319 4.79 13.96 -18.33
N ASP A 320 5.43 12.87 -18.74
CA ASP A 320 5.15 12.16 -19.99
C ASP A 320 3.91 11.28 -19.94
N MET A 321 3.06 11.42 -18.92
CA MET A 321 1.87 10.62 -18.65
C MET A 321 2.13 9.16 -18.32
N SER A 322 3.38 8.73 -18.20
CA SER A 322 3.71 7.40 -17.73
C SER A 322 3.65 7.30 -16.20
N ILE A 323 3.43 6.08 -15.69
CA ILE A 323 3.36 5.78 -14.26
C ILE A 323 4.41 4.73 -13.94
N VAL A 324 5.19 5.00 -12.89
CA VAL A 324 6.21 4.08 -12.37
C VAL A 324 5.83 3.66 -10.96
N LYS A 325 5.81 2.36 -10.70
CA LYS A 325 5.52 1.77 -9.39
C LYS A 325 6.83 1.28 -8.79
N ILE A 326 7.20 1.82 -7.64
CA ILE A 326 8.42 1.54 -6.91
C ILE A 326 8.05 0.88 -5.58
N SER A 327 8.55 -0.33 -5.33
CA SER A 327 8.31 -1.04 -4.06
C SER A 327 9.35 -0.67 -3.00
N ALA A 328 8.97 -0.74 -1.73
CA ALA A 328 9.93 -0.86 -0.64
C ALA A 328 10.73 -2.16 -0.83
N GLN A 329 12.05 -2.07 -0.77
CA GLN A 329 12.96 -3.22 -0.88
C GLN A 329 13.02 -3.99 0.44
#